data_3afa723d77c9e040939208969ed71696
#
_entry.id   3afa723d77c9e040939208969ed71696
#
_cell.length_a   1.000
_cell.length_b   1.000
_cell.length_c   1.000
_cell.angle_alpha   90.00
_cell.angle_beta   90.00
_cell.angle_gamma   90.00
#
_symmetry.space_group_name_H-M   'P 1'
#
loop_
_entity.id
_entity.type
_entity.pdbx_description
1 polymer ?
#
loop_
_entity_poly.entity_id
_entity_poly.type
_entity_poly.pdbx_seq_one_letter_code
_entity_poly.pdbx_strand_id
1 'polypeptide(L)'
;NDIDGVDLNRDFSFNWTFGDTFLEPDNSDYASHYDYYKGEEPFSEGEAIAIRDLALDNDFVFSIVWHSSRSGNLSEKVFTSWKWEEVKESPDLAIMKSIADHFAGSISTEDGTSTYLSVYSGSRNGKLHDWFYRETGSIQYLVECGTSNLQPDSSLIEDTIDRNKPAMIYLMDRAIGYYTDAAQITG
;
A
#
# COMPACT_ATOMS: atom_id res chain seq x y z
N ASN A 1 -24.44 -8.26 6.83
CA ASN A 1 -24.17 -8.88 5.53
C ASN A 1 -24.01 -7.78 4.52
N ASP A 2 -22.79 -7.59 4.08
CA ASP A 2 -22.49 -6.67 3.01
C ASP A 2 -22.83 -7.33 1.68
N ILE A 3 -23.69 -6.71 0.91
CA ILE A 3 -24.06 -7.21 -0.43
C ILE A 3 -23.04 -6.76 -1.49
N ASP A 4 -22.14 -5.85 -1.13
CA ASP A 4 -21.17 -5.25 -2.05
C ASP A 4 -19.80 -5.94 -2.03
N GLY A 5 -19.62 -6.94 -1.15
CA GLY A 5 -18.42 -7.77 -1.03
C GLY A 5 -17.48 -7.34 0.09
N VAL A 6 -16.29 -7.91 0.09
CA VAL A 6 -15.23 -7.66 1.08
C VAL A 6 -14.20 -6.70 0.51
N ASP A 7 -13.77 -5.72 1.30
CA ASP A 7 -12.59 -4.92 0.99
C ASP A 7 -11.33 -5.77 1.23
N LEU A 8 -10.73 -6.26 0.15
CA LEU A 8 -9.55 -7.12 0.21
C LEU A 8 -8.38 -6.48 0.96
N ASN A 9 -8.29 -5.14 0.96
CA ASN A 9 -7.26 -4.43 1.72
C ASN A 9 -7.65 -4.20 3.19
N ARG A 10 -8.61 -4.97 3.70
CA ARG A 10 -9.00 -5.08 5.11
C ARG A 10 -9.06 -6.53 5.59
N ASP A 11 -8.79 -7.49 4.71
CA ASP A 11 -8.97 -8.92 4.95
C ASP A 11 -7.71 -9.63 5.49
N PHE A 12 -6.58 -8.91 5.63
CA PHE A 12 -5.33 -9.48 6.14
C PHE A 12 -5.31 -9.48 7.67
N SER A 13 -4.68 -10.51 8.27
CA SER A 13 -4.78 -10.79 9.71
C SER A 13 -4.14 -9.74 10.62
N PHE A 14 -3.18 -8.95 10.14
CA PHE A 14 -2.48 -8.00 10.98
C PHE A 14 -3.40 -6.85 11.42
N ASN A 15 -3.66 -6.77 12.73
CA ASN A 15 -4.61 -5.86 13.35
C ASN A 15 -6.07 -5.97 12.86
N TRP A 16 -6.43 -7.07 12.25
CA TRP A 16 -7.77 -7.29 11.74
C TRP A 16 -8.83 -7.22 12.87
N THR A 17 -8.53 -7.84 14.03
CA THR A 17 -9.43 -7.88 15.19
C THR A 17 -9.57 -6.54 15.89
N PHE A 18 -8.48 -5.76 15.90
CA PHE A 18 -8.39 -4.50 16.65
C PHE A 18 -8.61 -3.28 15.76
N GLY A 19 -9.19 -3.48 14.58
CA GLY A 19 -9.34 -2.41 13.62
C GLY A 19 -9.65 -1.07 14.29
N ASP A 20 -9.04 -0.01 13.82
CA ASP A 20 -9.20 1.32 14.39
C ASP A 20 -10.68 1.68 14.51
N THR A 21 -11.03 2.37 15.58
CA THR A 21 -12.29 3.11 15.70
C THR A 21 -12.53 4.08 14.53
N PHE A 22 -11.51 4.34 13.76
CA PHE A 22 -11.57 4.96 12.44
C PHE A 22 -12.52 4.30 11.44
N LEU A 23 -12.84 3.05 11.66
CA LEU A 23 -13.84 2.35 10.85
C LEU A 23 -15.23 2.44 11.43
N GLU A 24 -15.38 3.02 12.62
CA GLU A 24 -16.67 3.53 12.98
C GLU A 24 -17.02 4.65 12.01
N PRO A 25 -18.18 4.60 11.37
CA PRO A 25 -18.55 5.60 10.41
C PRO A 25 -18.47 6.95 11.09
N ASP A 26 -17.51 7.73 10.69
CA ASP A 26 -17.70 9.14 10.80
C ASP A 26 -18.95 9.44 9.97
N ASN A 27 -20.00 9.85 10.65
CA ASN A 27 -21.30 10.09 10.07
C ASN A 27 -21.29 11.13 8.93
N SER A 28 -20.14 11.69 8.62
CA SER A 28 -20.06 12.78 7.64
C SER A 28 -19.64 12.36 6.24
N ASP A 29 -18.76 11.36 6.08
CA ASP A 29 -18.13 11.17 4.76
C ASP A 29 -18.12 9.74 4.22
N TYR A 30 -18.32 8.76 5.07
CA TYR A 30 -18.38 7.39 4.62
C TYR A 30 -19.80 6.90 4.72
N ALA A 31 -20.51 7.14 3.67
CA ALA A 31 -21.89 6.74 3.53
C ALA A 31 -22.09 5.24 3.69
N SER A 32 -21.02 4.48 3.88
CA SER A 32 -21.18 3.05 4.02
C SER A 32 -20.04 2.40 4.77
N HIS A 33 -20.35 1.74 5.84
CA HIS A 33 -19.61 0.60 6.35
C HIS A 33 -19.24 -0.41 5.26
N TYR A 34 -19.97 -0.38 4.18
CA TYR A 34 -19.88 -1.30 3.06
C TYR A 34 -18.55 -1.18 2.34
N ASP A 35 -17.97 0.01 2.29
CA ASP A 35 -16.72 0.25 1.59
C ASP A 35 -15.47 -0.31 2.29
N TYR A 36 -15.62 -0.75 3.55
CA TYR A 36 -14.52 -1.24 4.37
C TYR A 36 -14.88 -2.54 5.10
N TYR A 37 -15.85 -3.27 4.60
CA TYR A 37 -16.19 -4.57 5.19
C TYR A 37 -15.03 -5.53 5.02
N LYS A 38 -14.53 -6.01 6.15
CA LYS A 38 -13.28 -6.78 6.26
C LYS A 38 -13.44 -8.30 6.20
N GLY A 39 -14.66 -8.77 5.86
CA GLY A 39 -14.99 -10.19 5.93
C GLY A 39 -15.43 -10.64 7.33
N GLU A 40 -15.77 -11.92 7.48
CA GLU A 40 -16.17 -12.53 8.75
C GLU A 40 -14.95 -12.97 9.59
N GLU A 41 -13.85 -13.28 8.94
CA GLU A 41 -12.57 -13.65 9.54
C GLU A 41 -11.40 -13.19 8.62
N PRO A 42 -10.18 -13.11 9.16
CA PRO A 42 -9.02 -12.78 8.32
C PRO A 42 -8.84 -13.82 7.21
N PHE A 43 -8.53 -13.34 6.01
CA PHE A 43 -8.40 -14.20 4.83
C PHE A 43 -9.70 -14.94 4.49
N SER A 44 -10.84 -14.28 4.64
CA SER A 44 -12.12 -14.84 4.22
C SER A 44 -12.21 -15.02 2.71
N GLU A 45 -11.44 -14.25 1.93
CA GLU A 45 -11.52 -14.21 0.48
C GLU A 45 -10.39 -14.98 -0.20
N GLY A 46 -10.75 -15.67 -1.27
CA GLY A 46 -9.80 -16.49 -2.04
C GLY A 46 -8.61 -15.71 -2.60
N GLU A 47 -8.82 -14.46 -2.97
CA GLU A 47 -7.79 -13.55 -3.45
C GLU A 47 -6.78 -13.20 -2.36
N ALA A 48 -7.24 -12.94 -1.14
CA ALA A 48 -6.37 -12.66 0.00
C ALA A 48 -5.57 -13.91 0.41
N ILE A 49 -6.21 -15.09 0.36
CA ILE A 49 -5.55 -16.39 0.58
C ILE A 49 -4.44 -16.60 -0.46
N ALA A 50 -4.72 -16.37 -1.73
CA ALA A 50 -3.74 -16.57 -2.80
C ALA A 50 -2.50 -15.66 -2.63
N ILE A 51 -2.70 -14.41 -2.26
CA ILE A 51 -1.59 -13.47 -1.98
C ILE A 51 -0.83 -13.89 -0.72
N ARG A 52 -1.54 -14.31 0.34
CA ARG A 52 -0.90 -14.84 1.54
C ARG A 52 0.02 -16.01 1.22
N ASP A 53 -0.50 -17.00 0.51
CA ASP A 53 0.24 -18.23 0.20
C ASP A 53 1.45 -17.90 -0.70
N LEU A 54 1.27 -17.05 -1.70
CA LEU A 54 2.37 -16.56 -2.53
C LEU A 54 3.46 -15.86 -1.69
N ALA A 55 3.06 -15.02 -0.73
CA ALA A 55 3.98 -14.28 0.11
C ALA A 55 4.77 -15.18 1.07
N LEU A 56 4.11 -16.22 1.60
CA LEU A 56 4.74 -17.15 2.54
C LEU A 56 5.62 -18.20 1.84
N ASP A 57 5.35 -18.49 0.58
CA ASP A 57 6.11 -19.46 -0.20
C ASP A 57 7.36 -18.85 -0.88
N ASN A 58 7.53 -17.53 -0.82
CA ASN A 58 8.62 -16.84 -1.53
C ASN A 58 9.28 -15.76 -0.67
N ASP A 59 10.58 -15.62 -0.80
CA ASP A 59 11.39 -14.59 -0.12
C ASP A 59 11.49 -13.33 -0.99
N PHE A 60 10.47 -12.48 -0.95
CA PHE A 60 10.50 -11.19 -1.63
C PHE A 60 11.28 -10.15 -0.83
N VAL A 61 12.11 -9.35 -1.50
CA VAL A 61 12.74 -8.17 -0.89
C VAL A 61 11.79 -6.99 -0.88
N PHE A 62 11.17 -6.74 -2.04
CA PHE A 62 10.18 -5.68 -2.24
C PHE A 62 8.92 -6.21 -2.90
N SER A 63 7.84 -5.53 -2.63
CA SER A 63 6.56 -5.73 -3.30
C SER A 63 5.85 -4.38 -3.48
N ILE A 64 4.98 -4.29 -4.46
CA ILE A 64 4.14 -3.11 -4.69
C ILE A 64 2.70 -3.58 -4.83
N VAL A 65 1.79 -2.91 -4.14
CA VAL A 65 0.36 -3.03 -4.38
C VAL A 65 -0.17 -1.71 -4.94
N TRP A 66 -0.80 -1.81 -6.10
CA TRP A 66 -1.33 -0.66 -6.84
C TRP A 66 -2.79 -0.45 -6.48
N HIS A 67 -3.10 0.77 -6.10
CA HIS A 67 -4.43 1.24 -5.77
C HIS A 67 -4.78 2.48 -6.57
N SER A 68 -6.06 2.83 -6.57
CA SER A 68 -6.54 4.16 -6.95
C SER A 68 -7.37 4.74 -5.82
N SER A 69 -7.14 6.01 -5.48
CA SER A 69 -7.85 6.63 -4.38
C SER A 69 -9.28 6.96 -4.75
N ARG A 70 -10.23 6.27 -4.12
CA ARG A 70 -11.66 6.48 -4.37
C ARG A 70 -12.15 7.89 -4.06
N SER A 71 -11.65 8.46 -2.98
CA SER A 71 -12.02 9.81 -2.52
C SER A 71 -11.18 10.93 -3.14
N GLY A 72 -10.07 10.59 -3.79
CA GLY A 72 -9.07 11.56 -4.26
C GLY A 72 -8.16 12.13 -3.17
N ASN A 73 -8.50 11.98 -1.91
CA ASN A 73 -7.72 12.54 -0.79
C ASN A 73 -6.35 11.88 -0.61
N LEU A 74 -6.23 10.64 -1.07
CA LEU A 74 -5.00 9.84 -0.96
C LEU A 74 -4.30 9.68 -2.30
N SER A 75 -4.78 10.32 -3.36
CA SER A 75 -4.21 10.24 -4.69
C SER A 75 -2.75 10.60 -4.72
N GLU A 76 -2.01 9.96 -5.62
CA GLU A 76 -0.61 10.26 -5.91
C GLU A 76 0.28 10.17 -4.67
N LYS A 77 0.07 9.11 -3.88
CA LYS A 77 0.83 8.83 -2.66
C LYS A 77 1.41 7.42 -2.64
N VAL A 78 2.55 7.31 -1.99
CA VAL A 78 3.22 6.04 -1.70
C VAL A 78 3.19 5.83 -0.19
N PHE A 79 2.53 4.78 0.25
CA PHE A 79 2.44 4.43 1.66
C PHE A 79 3.51 3.43 2.04
N THR A 80 4.23 3.73 3.13
CA THR A 80 5.08 2.77 3.83
C THR A 80 4.25 1.98 4.83
N SER A 81 4.87 0.98 5.46
CA SER A 81 4.29 0.29 6.60
C SER A 81 4.01 1.25 7.76
N TRP A 82 3.33 0.76 8.77
CA TRP A 82 2.64 1.55 9.80
C TRP A 82 3.54 2.50 10.59
N LYS A 83 2.96 3.65 10.91
CA LYS A 83 3.35 4.56 11.98
C LYS A 83 2.07 5.06 12.65
N TRP A 84 1.80 4.58 13.84
CA TRP A 84 0.59 4.96 14.58
C TRP A 84 0.89 6.10 15.56
N GLU A 85 -0.10 6.94 15.81
CA GLU A 85 0.05 8.10 16.70
C GLU A 85 0.51 7.73 18.11
N GLU A 86 0.22 6.52 18.56
CA GLU A 86 0.55 6.03 19.89
C GLU A 86 1.95 5.40 19.97
N VAL A 87 2.87 5.83 19.16
CA VAL A 87 4.29 5.54 19.33
C VAL A 87 4.74 4.16 18.84
N LYS A 88 3.99 3.48 18.00
CA LYS A 88 4.50 2.23 17.42
C LYS A 88 4.75 2.40 15.94
N GLU A 89 6.00 2.38 15.60
CA GLU A 89 6.48 2.37 14.23
C GLU A 89 6.85 0.96 13.81
N SER A 90 6.78 0.66 12.52
CA SER A 90 7.40 -0.55 11.99
C SER A 90 8.92 -0.50 12.23
N PRO A 91 9.56 -1.63 12.56
CA PRO A 91 10.98 -1.65 12.96
C PRO A 91 11.93 -0.95 11.99
N ASP A 92 11.75 -1.14 10.68
CA ASP A 92 12.62 -0.59 9.64
C ASP A 92 12.06 0.66 8.97
N LEU A 93 11.17 1.39 9.66
CA LEU A 93 10.44 2.51 9.07
C LEU A 93 11.35 3.59 8.47
N ALA A 94 12.49 3.86 9.10
CA ALA A 94 13.43 4.87 8.60
C ALA A 94 14.01 4.47 7.22
N ILE A 95 14.35 3.19 7.04
CA ILE A 95 14.84 2.66 5.77
C ILE A 95 13.71 2.64 4.73
N MET A 96 12.55 2.14 5.11
CA MET A 96 11.37 2.11 4.24
C MET A 96 11.01 3.51 3.74
N LYS A 97 11.02 4.49 4.65
CA LYS A 97 10.71 5.88 4.32
C LYS A 97 11.73 6.49 3.37
N SER A 98 13.01 6.24 3.60
CA SER A 98 14.09 6.73 2.72
C SER A 98 13.93 6.17 1.29
N ILE A 99 13.63 4.88 1.17
CA ILE A 99 13.37 4.25 -0.14
C ILE A 99 12.08 4.80 -0.75
N ALA A 100 11.01 4.95 0.05
CA ALA A 100 9.74 5.49 -0.42
C ALA A 100 9.86 6.94 -0.89
N ASP A 101 10.69 7.75 -0.27
CA ASP A 101 10.93 9.14 -0.69
C ASP A 101 11.55 9.19 -2.09
N HIS A 102 12.51 8.32 -2.36
CA HIS A 102 13.11 8.22 -3.69
C HIS A 102 12.12 7.63 -4.72
N PHE A 103 11.43 6.56 -4.33
CA PHE A 103 10.41 5.92 -5.15
C PHE A 103 9.32 6.92 -5.56
N ALA A 104 8.71 7.60 -4.60
CA ALA A 104 7.67 8.61 -4.82
C ALA A 104 8.20 9.80 -5.62
N GLY A 105 9.40 10.26 -5.31
CA GLY A 105 10.07 11.34 -6.04
C GLY A 105 10.41 11.02 -7.51
N SER A 106 10.35 9.75 -7.89
CA SER A 106 10.55 9.29 -9.27
C SER A 106 9.26 9.24 -10.09
N ILE A 107 8.10 9.49 -9.49
CA ILE A 107 6.79 9.45 -10.16
C ILE A 107 6.26 10.87 -10.25
N SER A 108 6.10 11.40 -11.45
CA SER A 108 5.47 12.71 -11.64
C SER A 108 3.97 12.64 -11.38
N THR A 109 3.40 13.72 -10.82
CA THR A 109 1.96 13.88 -10.68
C THR A 109 1.29 13.97 -12.05
N GLU A 110 -0.02 13.70 -12.10
CA GLU A 110 -0.80 13.73 -13.34
C GLU A 110 -0.77 15.10 -14.01
N ASP A 111 -0.75 16.17 -13.22
CA ASP A 111 -0.65 17.55 -13.72
C ASP A 111 0.79 17.95 -14.12
N GLY A 112 1.77 17.09 -13.87
CA GLY A 112 3.18 17.33 -14.19
C GLY A 112 3.87 18.42 -13.37
N THR A 113 3.22 18.92 -12.32
CA THR A 113 3.78 20.03 -11.53
C THR A 113 4.63 19.60 -10.34
N SER A 114 4.55 18.34 -9.93
CA SER A 114 5.23 17.79 -8.75
C SER A 114 5.55 16.30 -8.93
N THR A 115 5.92 15.66 -7.84
CA THR A 115 6.05 14.21 -7.75
C THR A 115 5.13 13.66 -6.66
N TYR A 116 4.92 12.35 -6.66
CA TYR A 116 4.16 11.67 -5.61
C TYR A 116 4.80 11.93 -4.24
N LEU A 117 3.99 11.83 -3.20
CA LEU A 117 4.43 11.99 -1.82
C LEU A 117 4.50 10.64 -1.11
N SER A 118 5.58 10.40 -0.39
CA SER A 118 5.63 9.26 0.51
C SER A 118 5.01 9.61 1.86
N VAL A 119 4.17 8.70 2.36
CA VAL A 119 3.44 8.87 3.61
C VAL A 119 3.47 7.58 4.44
N TYR A 120 3.15 7.67 5.72
CA TYR A 120 3.04 6.51 6.59
C TYR A 120 1.62 5.93 6.56
N SER A 121 1.52 4.60 6.70
CA SER A 121 0.24 3.97 7.00
C SER A 121 -0.19 4.29 8.43
N GLY A 122 -1.23 5.09 8.59
CA GLY A 122 -1.69 5.59 9.88
C GLY A 122 -2.83 4.79 10.52
N SER A 123 -3.45 3.86 9.83
CA SER A 123 -4.60 3.09 10.33
C SER A 123 -4.26 1.61 10.55
N ARG A 124 -4.93 1.00 11.54
CA ARG A 124 -4.76 -0.41 11.95
C ARG A 124 -5.98 -1.20 11.51
N ASN A 125 -5.97 -1.83 10.38
CA ASN A 125 -7.19 -2.46 9.88
C ASN A 125 -6.99 -3.52 8.80
N GLY A 126 -6.14 -4.48 9.04
CA GLY A 126 -6.00 -5.62 8.13
C GLY A 126 -5.48 -5.29 6.74
N LYS A 127 -4.60 -4.29 6.63
CA LYS A 127 -4.03 -3.89 5.34
C LYS A 127 -2.98 -4.86 4.84
N LEU A 128 -2.99 -5.11 3.54
CA LEU A 128 -2.05 -5.98 2.87
C LEU A 128 -0.59 -5.57 3.13
N HIS A 129 -0.22 -4.31 2.88
CA HIS A 129 1.18 -3.89 2.95
C HIS A 129 1.74 -3.91 4.38
N ASP A 130 0.91 -3.67 5.39
CA ASP A 130 1.30 -3.80 6.79
C ASP A 130 1.48 -5.28 7.17
N TRP A 131 0.55 -6.14 6.75
CA TRP A 131 0.63 -7.58 6.97
C TRP A 131 1.84 -8.19 6.27
N PHE A 132 2.07 -7.82 5.01
CA PHE A 132 3.15 -8.35 4.18
C PHE A 132 4.52 -8.16 4.85
N TYR A 133 4.80 -6.93 5.29
CA TYR A 133 6.01 -6.65 6.04
C TYR A 133 6.05 -7.38 7.40
N ARG A 134 4.94 -7.39 8.14
CA ARG A 134 4.88 -8.01 9.47
C ARG A 134 5.19 -9.50 9.43
N GLU A 135 4.69 -10.22 8.45
CA GLU A 135 4.80 -11.67 8.38
C GLU A 135 6.02 -12.17 7.62
N THR A 136 6.45 -11.45 6.59
CA THR A 136 7.52 -11.93 5.71
C THR A 136 8.82 -11.11 5.82
N GLY A 137 8.78 -9.93 6.44
CA GLY A 137 9.91 -8.98 6.42
C GLY A 137 10.09 -8.25 5.08
N SER A 138 9.32 -8.59 4.07
CA SER A 138 9.38 -7.95 2.76
C SER A 138 8.79 -6.53 2.80
N ILE A 139 9.50 -5.56 2.28
CA ILE A 139 9.02 -4.19 2.23
C ILE A 139 8.00 -4.05 1.11
N GLN A 140 6.74 -3.84 1.46
CA GLN A 140 5.70 -3.57 0.50
C GLN A 140 5.27 -2.10 0.54
N TYR A 141 5.17 -1.50 -0.65
CA TYR A 141 4.62 -0.16 -0.81
C TYR A 141 3.21 -0.24 -1.39
N LEU A 142 2.28 0.49 -0.78
CA LEU A 142 0.97 0.74 -1.38
C LEU A 142 1.05 2.05 -2.14
N VAL A 143 0.69 2.03 -3.42
CA VAL A 143 0.74 3.21 -4.29
C VAL A 143 -0.66 3.56 -4.73
N GLU A 144 -1.13 4.74 -4.33
CA GLU A 144 -2.38 5.33 -4.81
C GLU A 144 -2.11 6.07 -6.10
N CYS A 145 -2.42 5.43 -7.22
CA CYS A 145 -2.11 5.91 -8.56
C CYS A 145 -3.08 6.96 -9.05
N GLY A 146 -2.56 7.99 -9.69
CA GLY A 146 -3.36 9.00 -10.39
C GLY A 146 -4.31 9.76 -9.48
N THR A 147 -5.32 10.37 -10.08
CA THR A 147 -6.33 11.15 -9.38
C THR A 147 -7.53 10.29 -8.95
N SER A 148 -8.60 10.91 -8.45
CA SER A 148 -9.78 10.23 -7.90
C SER A 148 -10.61 9.41 -8.89
N ASN A 149 -10.24 9.34 -10.16
CA ASN A 149 -11.02 8.61 -11.15
C ASN A 149 -10.73 7.12 -11.09
N LEU A 150 -11.68 6.34 -10.61
CA LEU A 150 -11.59 4.88 -10.51
C LEU A 150 -11.68 4.16 -11.87
N GLN A 151 -12.21 4.82 -12.87
CA GLN A 151 -12.39 4.27 -14.22
C GLN A 151 -11.91 5.28 -15.27
N PRO A 152 -10.61 5.56 -15.29
CA PRO A 152 -10.05 6.49 -16.25
C PRO A 152 -10.16 5.95 -17.67
N ASP A 153 -10.10 6.84 -18.65
CA ASP A 153 -9.96 6.42 -20.04
C ASP A 153 -8.58 5.77 -20.31
N SER A 154 -8.47 5.09 -21.46
CA SER A 154 -7.27 4.33 -21.78
C SER A 154 -6.02 5.20 -21.89
N SER A 155 -6.13 6.45 -22.33
CA SER A 155 -4.98 7.35 -22.46
C SER A 155 -4.43 7.74 -21.10
N LEU A 156 -5.28 7.95 -20.10
CA LEU A 156 -4.86 8.23 -18.73
C LEU A 156 -4.25 6.99 -18.05
N ILE A 157 -4.77 5.80 -18.36
CA ILE A 157 -4.19 4.55 -17.87
C ILE A 157 -2.75 4.40 -18.38
N GLU A 158 -2.52 4.56 -19.68
CA GLU A 158 -1.19 4.45 -20.29
C GLU A 158 -0.23 5.50 -19.73
N ASP A 159 -0.68 6.75 -19.59
CA ASP A 159 0.11 7.82 -19.00
C ASP A 159 0.50 7.49 -17.54
N THR A 160 -0.45 7.00 -16.74
CA THR A 160 -0.19 6.60 -15.35
C THR A 160 0.81 5.46 -15.28
N ILE A 161 0.73 4.48 -16.15
CA ILE A 161 1.69 3.38 -16.25
C ILE A 161 3.08 3.93 -16.56
N ASP A 162 3.19 4.79 -17.58
CA ASP A 162 4.47 5.34 -18.00
C ASP A 162 5.14 6.19 -16.91
N ARG A 163 4.38 6.97 -16.17
CA ARG A 163 4.89 7.76 -15.04
C ARG A 163 5.39 6.88 -13.89
N ASN A 164 4.79 5.71 -13.66
CA ASN A 164 5.18 4.82 -12.57
C ASN A 164 6.34 3.86 -12.90
N LYS A 165 6.64 3.61 -14.16
CA LYS A 165 7.73 2.71 -14.58
C LYS A 165 9.10 3.02 -13.97
N PRO A 166 9.56 4.29 -13.91
CA PRO A 166 10.87 4.61 -13.31
C PRO A 166 11.00 4.16 -11.87
N ALA A 167 9.94 4.30 -11.09
CA ALA A 167 9.91 3.88 -9.70
C ALA A 167 9.97 2.36 -9.55
N MET A 168 9.28 1.60 -10.41
CA MET A 168 9.39 0.14 -10.44
C MET A 168 10.83 -0.31 -10.73
N ILE A 169 11.46 0.28 -11.73
CA ILE A 169 12.86 -0.02 -12.10
C ILE A 169 13.79 0.30 -10.92
N TYR A 170 13.58 1.42 -10.23
CA TYR A 170 14.36 1.78 -9.06
C TYR A 170 14.31 0.69 -7.97
N LEU A 171 13.13 0.12 -7.66
CA LEU A 171 13.05 -0.95 -6.67
C LEU A 171 13.73 -2.25 -7.15
N MET A 172 13.62 -2.57 -8.44
CA MET A 172 14.31 -3.72 -9.02
C MET A 172 15.84 -3.56 -8.90
N ASP A 173 16.35 -2.37 -9.23
CA ASP A 173 17.77 -2.06 -9.12
C ASP A 173 18.25 -2.12 -7.67
N ARG A 174 17.45 -1.66 -6.72
CA ARG A 174 17.75 -1.80 -5.30
C ARG A 174 17.77 -3.24 -4.84
N ALA A 175 16.82 -4.06 -5.29
CA ALA A 175 16.74 -5.47 -4.92
C ALA A 175 17.99 -6.25 -5.33
N ILE A 176 18.61 -5.90 -6.46
CA ILE A 176 19.84 -6.53 -6.94
C ILE A 176 21.12 -5.84 -6.43
N GLY A 177 20.99 -4.83 -5.56
CA GLY A 177 22.13 -4.12 -4.97
C GLY A 177 22.84 -3.18 -5.96
N TYR A 178 22.17 -2.69 -6.97
CA TYR A 178 22.76 -1.78 -7.97
C TYR A 178 23.15 -0.42 -7.37
N TYR A 179 22.43 0.04 -6.35
CA TYR A 179 22.74 1.28 -5.66
C TYR A 179 23.77 1.05 -4.55
N THR A 180 24.82 1.86 -4.52
CA THR A 180 25.93 1.75 -3.55
C THR A 180 25.51 2.09 -2.11
N ASP A 181 24.40 2.80 -1.93
CA ASP A 181 23.79 3.11 -0.65
C ASP A 181 22.80 2.03 -0.18
N ALA A 182 22.55 1.03 -1.00
CA ALA A 182 21.78 -0.12 -0.58
C ALA A 182 22.56 -0.88 0.51
N ALA A 183 22.03 -0.88 1.72
CA ALA A 183 22.54 -1.75 2.76
C ALA A 183 22.48 -3.19 2.22
N GLN A 184 23.64 -3.81 2.05
CA GLN A 184 23.69 -5.24 1.76
C GLN A 184 23.21 -5.97 3.01
N ILE A 185 22.07 -6.61 2.91
CA ILE A 185 21.68 -7.63 3.89
C ILE A 185 22.57 -8.83 3.58
N THR A 186 23.71 -8.88 4.20
CA THR A 186 24.54 -10.09 4.22
C THR A 186 23.95 -10.99 5.28
N GLY A 187 23.17 -11.99 4.85
CA GLY A 187 22.74 -13.09 5.71
C GLY A 187 23.89 -13.98 6.11
#